data_bf4d37199336b567d6c1ffcf9e4e2b78
#
_entry.id   bf4d37199336b567d6c1ffcf9e4e2b78
#
_cell.length_a   1.000
_cell.length_b   1.000
_cell.length_c   1.000
_cell.angle_alpha   90.00
_cell.angle_beta   90.00
_cell.angle_gamma   90.00
#
_symmetry.space_group_name_H-M   'P 1'
#
loop_
_entity.id
_entity.type
_entity.pdbx_description
1 polymer ?
#
loop_
_entity_poly.entity_id
_entity_poly.type
_entity_poly.pdbx_seq_one_letter_code
_entity_poly.pdbx_strand_id
1 'polypeptide(L)'
;MADYYTLLTNAGIAYETACKAAGVPIKLSQISVGDGGGAVYNPAATATALKREVWRGPLNALFQDEKNPSWLLAEVTIPPDEGGWYVREAGLWTDTGILYAIVKYPESFKPVLATSGSGKEFYIRSIFETSNAANVTLLIDDTVVKATRAWVMGYLADELASTRAEIEAMIAQASALPVGSMVAFPKATVPPGFLEVDGSVQSIATYPDLYAFLGTTFNTGGEGAGNFRLPESRGEFLRGWDHG
;
A
#
# COMPACT_ATOMS: atom_id res chain seq x y z
N MET A 1 14.17 1.43 34.43
CA MET A 1 13.72 1.52 33.03
C MET A 1 14.91 1.22 32.14
N ALA A 2 14.78 0.28 31.21
CA ALA A 2 15.87 0.02 30.27
C ALA A 2 15.93 1.22 29.31
N ASP A 3 17.03 1.97 29.36
CA ASP A 3 17.26 3.15 28.54
C ASP A 3 17.69 2.76 27.12
N TYR A 4 16.81 2.09 26.39
CA TYR A 4 17.02 1.84 24.96
C TYR A 4 16.36 2.94 24.18
N TYR A 5 17.12 3.53 23.26
CA TYR A 5 16.64 4.67 22.48
C TYR A 5 17.35 4.75 21.13
N THR A 6 16.72 5.42 20.23
CA THR A 6 17.30 5.81 18.95
C THR A 6 17.56 7.31 18.96
N LEU A 7 18.70 7.71 18.42
CA LEU A 7 19.15 9.07 18.37
C LEU A 7 19.57 9.43 16.94
N LEU A 8 18.98 10.47 16.36
CA LEU A 8 19.47 11.04 15.11
C LEU A 8 20.85 11.67 15.35
N THR A 9 21.79 11.41 14.46
CA THR A 9 23.10 12.06 14.56
C THR A 9 23.05 13.49 14.01
N ASN A 10 23.99 14.33 14.43
CA ASN A 10 24.11 15.69 13.87
C ASN A 10 24.32 15.65 12.34
N ALA A 11 25.07 14.66 11.85
CA ALA A 11 25.28 14.47 10.42
C ALA A 11 23.99 14.01 9.72
N GLY A 12 23.19 13.15 10.37
CA GLY A 12 21.90 12.73 9.88
C GLY A 12 20.89 13.87 9.80
N ILE A 13 20.83 14.71 10.82
CA ILE A 13 19.98 15.93 10.83
C ILE A 13 20.39 16.89 9.71
N ALA A 14 21.69 17.10 9.52
CA ALA A 14 22.20 17.95 8.45
C ALA A 14 21.85 17.40 7.07
N TYR A 15 21.99 16.08 6.87
CA TYR A 15 21.60 15.40 5.64
C TYR A 15 20.10 15.53 5.37
N GLU A 16 19.25 15.29 6.38
CA GLU A 16 17.80 15.46 6.27
C GLU A 16 17.42 16.89 5.87
N THR A 17 18.08 17.89 6.47
CA THR A 17 17.85 19.30 6.17
C THR A 17 18.24 19.62 4.72
N ALA A 18 19.36 19.09 4.25
CA ALA A 18 19.83 19.26 2.88
C ALA A 18 18.87 18.62 1.86
N CYS A 19 18.39 17.41 2.13
CA CYS A 19 17.40 16.73 1.30
C CYS A 19 16.10 17.54 1.20
N LYS A 20 15.61 18.07 2.31
CA LYS A 20 14.43 18.95 2.34
C LYS A 20 14.62 20.21 1.51
N ALA A 21 15.75 20.88 1.67
CA ALA A 21 16.05 22.09 0.92
C ALA A 21 16.16 21.84 -0.59
N ALA A 22 16.66 20.67 -0.98
CA ALA A 22 16.77 20.25 -2.37
C ALA A 22 15.50 19.63 -2.95
N GLY A 23 14.48 19.35 -2.13
CA GLY A 23 13.26 18.67 -2.58
C GLY A 23 13.50 17.21 -2.99
N VAL A 24 14.54 16.56 -2.45
CA VAL A 24 14.88 15.16 -2.75
C VAL A 24 14.58 14.27 -1.56
N PRO A 25 14.25 12.98 -1.77
CA PRO A 25 14.00 12.06 -0.68
C PRO A 25 15.26 11.73 0.11
N ILE A 26 15.10 11.43 1.41
CA ILE A 26 16.14 10.86 2.26
C ILE A 26 16.32 9.40 1.84
N LYS A 27 17.54 9.01 1.47
CA LYS A 27 17.84 7.65 1.02
C LYS A 27 18.59 6.89 2.09
N LEU A 28 17.97 5.88 2.66
CA LEU A 28 18.55 4.96 3.64
C LEU A 28 18.80 3.62 2.96
N SER A 29 19.98 3.03 3.17
CA SER A 29 20.41 1.84 2.42
C SER A 29 20.89 0.70 3.30
N GLN A 30 21.50 0.98 4.44
CA GLN A 30 22.18 -0.01 5.25
C GLN A 30 21.89 0.15 6.73
N ILE A 31 21.95 -0.97 7.45
CA ILE A 31 22.04 -1.00 8.90
C ILE A 31 23.32 -1.71 9.30
N SER A 32 23.98 -1.20 10.32
CA SER A 32 25.12 -1.86 10.94
C SER A 32 24.84 -2.17 12.40
N VAL A 33 25.51 -3.16 12.93
CA VAL A 33 25.47 -3.50 14.35
C VAL A 33 26.87 -3.49 14.94
N GLY A 34 26.94 -3.11 16.19
CA GLY A 34 28.18 -3.03 16.94
C GLY A 34 28.05 -3.61 18.35
N ASP A 35 29.18 -3.97 18.92
CA ASP A 35 29.21 -4.54 20.27
C ASP A 35 29.54 -3.51 21.35
N GLY A 36 29.55 -2.22 21.00
CA GLY A 36 29.80 -1.14 21.93
C GLY A 36 31.25 -1.10 22.51
N GLY A 37 32.21 -1.77 21.82
CA GLY A 37 33.58 -1.91 22.34
C GLY A 37 33.66 -2.81 23.55
N GLY A 38 32.75 -3.79 23.69
CA GLY A 38 32.69 -4.76 24.74
C GLY A 38 31.78 -4.39 25.93
N ALA A 39 31.15 -3.21 25.92
CA ALA A 39 30.25 -2.77 26.98
C ALA A 39 29.09 -1.94 26.43
N VAL A 40 27.96 -1.95 27.15
CA VAL A 40 26.84 -1.02 26.88
C VAL A 40 27.29 0.39 27.23
N TYR A 41 26.96 1.33 26.34
CA TYR A 41 27.28 2.75 26.54
C TYR A 41 26.11 3.62 26.07
N ASN A 42 26.21 4.92 26.29
CA ASN A 42 25.23 5.88 25.80
C ASN A 42 25.77 6.55 24.52
N PRO A 43 25.22 6.26 23.34
CA PRO A 43 25.58 6.93 22.11
C PRO A 43 25.32 8.45 22.19
N ALA A 44 26.13 9.22 21.50
CA ALA A 44 25.99 10.66 21.39
C ALA A 44 25.58 11.07 19.96
N ALA A 45 24.83 12.16 19.81
CA ALA A 45 24.42 12.69 18.52
C ALA A 45 25.61 13.14 17.64
N THR A 46 26.77 13.37 18.24
CA THR A 46 28.03 13.70 17.54
C THR A 46 28.71 12.49 16.91
N ALA A 47 28.19 11.27 17.11
CA ALA A 47 28.78 10.08 16.54
C ALA A 47 28.72 10.11 15.01
N THR A 48 29.80 9.73 14.37
CA THR A 48 29.91 9.57 12.90
C THR A 48 30.08 8.11 12.49
N ALA A 49 30.27 7.23 13.47
CA ALA A 49 30.38 5.78 13.31
C ALA A 49 29.94 5.09 14.60
N LEU A 50 29.69 3.77 14.53
CA LEU A 50 29.53 2.93 15.73
C LEU A 50 30.86 2.87 16.50
N LYS A 51 30.77 2.61 17.80
CA LYS A 51 31.98 2.49 18.65
C LYS A 51 32.85 1.30 18.25
N ARG A 52 32.23 0.17 17.93
CA ARG A 52 32.86 -0.98 17.30
C ARG A 52 31.85 -1.75 16.45
N GLU A 53 31.86 -1.50 15.15
CA GLU A 53 31.03 -2.21 14.20
C GLU A 53 31.52 -3.67 14.06
N VAL A 54 30.62 -4.62 14.12
CA VAL A 54 30.89 -6.06 13.97
C VAL A 54 30.23 -6.66 12.74
N TRP A 55 29.21 -5.99 12.20
CA TRP A 55 28.53 -6.40 10.99
C TRP A 55 27.80 -5.22 10.33
N ARG A 56 27.64 -5.26 9.02
CA ARG A 56 26.85 -4.32 8.22
C ARG A 56 26.19 -5.04 7.06
N GLY A 57 24.96 -4.69 6.77
CA GLY A 57 24.21 -5.23 5.63
C GLY A 57 23.14 -4.28 5.12
N PRO A 58 22.55 -4.59 3.98
CA PRO A 58 21.45 -3.82 3.42
C PRO A 58 20.21 -3.93 4.33
N LEU A 59 19.39 -2.87 4.32
CA LEU A 59 18.07 -2.90 4.95
C LEU A 59 17.16 -3.89 4.22
N ASN A 60 16.46 -4.74 4.97
CA ASN A 60 15.44 -5.62 4.41
C ASN A 60 14.14 -4.86 4.16
N ALA A 61 13.78 -3.95 5.07
CA ALA A 61 12.56 -3.19 4.98
C ALA A 61 12.64 -1.88 5.76
N LEU A 62 11.87 -0.91 5.33
CA LEU A 62 11.66 0.36 6.00
C LEU A 62 10.18 0.69 5.90
N PHE A 63 9.51 0.81 7.05
CA PHE A 63 8.08 1.08 7.11
C PHE A 63 7.81 2.35 7.89
N GLN A 64 6.81 3.09 7.46
CA GLN A 64 6.20 4.12 8.30
C GLN A 64 5.26 3.45 9.31
N ASP A 65 5.30 3.88 10.57
CA ASP A 65 4.36 3.38 11.59
C ASP A 65 2.95 3.94 11.31
N GLU A 66 1.95 3.06 11.29
CA GLU A 66 0.56 3.44 10.97
C GLU A 66 -0.05 4.39 12.02
N LYS A 67 0.40 4.30 13.27
CA LYS A 67 -0.14 5.10 14.39
C LYS A 67 0.65 6.38 14.64
N ASN A 68 1.92 6.38 14.25
CA ASN A 68 2.84 7.48 14.49
C ASN A 68 3.53 7.86 13.17
N PRO A 69 2.97 8.79 12.38
CA PRO A 69 3.48 9.13 11.06
C PRO A 69 4.92 9.70 11.03
N SER A 70 5.47 10.11 12.16
CA SER A 70 6.86 10.54 12.30
C SER A 70 7.82 9.37 12.58
N TRP A 71 7.33 8.16 12.79
CA TRP A 71 8.15 7.00 13.12
C TRP A 71 8.39 6.14 11.90
N LEU A 72 9.65 5.73 11.75
CA LEU A 72 10.08 4.76 10.77
C LEU A 72 10.63 3.52 11.48
N LEU A 73 10.27 2.35 10.97
CA LEU A 73 10.76 1.06 11.42
C LEU A 73 11.74 0.54 10.37
N ALA A 74 13.00 0.42 10.76
CA ALA A 74 14.04 -0.18 9.94
C ALA A 74 14.26 -1.63 10.36
N GLU A 75 14.28 -2.54 9.41
CA GLU A 75 14.43 -3.97 9.67
C GLU A 75 15.60 -4.55 8.89
N VAL A 76 16.34 -5.43 9.56
CA VAL A 76 17.40 -6.23 8.93
C VAL A 76 17.42 -7.64 9.52
N THR A 77 17.74 -8.61 8.68
CA THR A 77 17.99 -9.99 9.08
C THR A 77 19.48 -10.26 8.95
N ILE A 78 20.14 -10.62 10.05
CA ILE A 78 21.54 -11.04 10.03
C ILE A 78 21.58 -12.55 9.77
N PRO A 79 22.32 -13.00 8.74
CA PRO A 79 22.39 -14.40 8.37
C PRO A 79 22.87 -15.32 9.51
N PRO A 80 22.52 -16.61 9.49
CA PRO A 80 22.89 -17.56 10.55
C PRO A 80 24.38 -17.87 10.62
N ASP A 81 25.11 -17.71 9.53
CA ASP A 81 26.55 -17.91 9.40
C ASP A 81 27.38 -16.75 9.95
N GLU A 82 26.77 -15.59 10.14
CA GLU A 82 27.36 -14.43 10.77
C GLU A 82 27.04 -14.41 12.26
N GLY A 83 28.00 -14.05 13.15
CA GLY A 83 27.73 -13.99 14.57
C GLY A 83 28.96 -14.28 15.46
N GLY A 84 28.71 -14.74 16.69
CA GLY A 84 29.75 -14.96 17.70
C GLY A 84 30.05 -13.71 18.53
N TRP A 85 29.17 -12.70 18.49
CA TRP A 85 29.35 -11.41 19.16
C TRP A 85 28.04 -10.90 19.78
N TYR A 86 28.18 -9.93 20.65
CA TYR A 86 27.03 -9.24 21.26
C TYR A 86 26.64 -8.03 20.41
N VAL A 87 25.33 -7.82 20.24
CA VAL A 87 24.76 -6.57 19.73
C VAL A 87 24.49 -5.66 20.94
N ARG A 88 25.00 -4.44 20.93
CA ARG A 88 24.77 -3.40 21.93
C ARG A 88 24.44 -2.05 21.32
N GLU A 89 24.76 -1.89 20.04
CA GLU A 89 24.48 -0.69 19.26
C GLU A 89 24.06 -1.07 17.83
N ALA A 90 23.30 -0.21 17.19
CA ALA A 90 23.02 -0.33 15.76
C ALA A 90 23.10 1.07 15.12
N GLY A 91 23.43 1.10 13.84
CA GLY A 91 23.54 2.34 13.07
C GLY A 91 22.75 2.24 11.77
N LEU A 92 22.01 3.29 11.45
CA LEU A 92 21.28 3.42 10.19
C LEU A 92 22.05 4.36 9.27
N TRP A 93 22.27 3.96 8.02
CA TRP A 93 23.16 4.63 7.10
C TRP A 93 22.44 5.07 5.82
N THR A 94 22.85 6.25 5.33
CA THR A 94 22.41 6.74 4.03
C THR A 94 23.16 6.00 2.90
N ASP A 95 22.68 6.17 1.67
CA ASP A 95 23.34 5.71 0.44
C ASP A 95 24.73 6.37 0.24
N THR A 96 24.95 7.54 0.82
CA THR A 96 26.21 8.27 0.78
C THR A 96 27.18 7.92 1.91
N GLY A 97 26.81 6.96 2.78
CA GLY A 97 27.65 6.50 3.87
C GLY A 97 27.66 7.42 5.11
N ILE A 98 26.65 8.26 5.27
CA ILE A 98 26.46 9.08 6.48
C ILE A 98 25.74 8.24 7.53
N LEU A 99 26.23 8.20 8.77
CA LEU A 99 25.49 7.64 9.91
C LEU A 99 24.29 8.56 10.20
N TYR A 100 23.11 8.13 9.77
CA TYR A 100 21.88 8.89 9.93
C TYR A 100 21.33 8.84 11.36
N ALA A 101 21.28 7.63 11.92
CA ALA A 101 20.82 7.41 13.29
C ALA A 101 21.65 6.35 13.98
N ILE A 102 21.78 6.45 15.32
CA ILE A 102 22.41 5.47 16.17
C ILE A 102 21.43 4.98 17.22
N VAL A 103 21.44 3.68 17.48
CA VAL A 103 20.54 3.01 18.40
C VAL A 103 21.34 2.44 19.55
N LYS A 104 20.94 2.75 20.79
CA LYS A 104 21.35 1.99 21.97
C LYS A 104 20.49 0.74 22.02
N TYR A 105 21.10 -0.41 21.70
CA TYR A 105 20.38 -1.67 21.57
C TYR A 105 20.50 -2.49 22.88
N PRO A 106 19.46 -3.26 23.26
CA PRO A 106 19.56 -4.21 24.38
C PRO A 106 20.68 -5.21 24.12
N GLU A 107 21.53 -5.44 25.11
CA GLU A 107 22.57 -6.43 24.96
C GLU A 107 22.00 -7.80 24.59
N SER A 108 22.35 -8.27 23.40
CA SER A 108 21.84 -9.51 22.83
C SER A 108 22.96 -10.28 22.15
N PHE A 109 23.15 -11.55 22.51
CA PHE A 109 24.16 -12.40 21.86
C PHE A 109 23.64 -12.98 20.56
N LYS A 110 24.38 -12.79 19.46
CA LYS A 110 24.11 -13.42 18.17
C LYS A 110 24.99 -14.66 18.01
N PRO A 111 24.43 -15.88 18.14
CA PRO A 111 25.19 -17.10 17.91
C PRO A 111 25.50 -17.29 16.41
N VAL A 112 26.58 -18.00 16.11
CA VAL A 112 26.93 -18.45 14.77
C VAL A 112 26.57 -19.94 14.60
N LEU A 113 26.09 -20.33 13.43
CA LEU A 113 25.62 -21.68 13.12
C LEU A 113 26.71 -22.75 13.40
N ALA A 114 27.95 -22.46 13.01
CA ALA A 114 29.06 -23.40 13.11
C ALA A 114 29.41 -23.82 14.56
N THR A 115 29.07 -22.98 15.55
CA THR A 115 29.46 -23.21 16.97
C THR A 115 28.29 -23.72 17.82
N SER A 116 27.04 -23.41 17.43
CA SER A 116 25.86 -23.72 18.26
C SER A 116 25.01 -24.90 17.74
N GLY A 117 25.29 -25.40 16.54
CA GLY A 117 24.48 -26.45 15.91
C GLY A 117 23.03 -26.03 15.55
N SER A 118 22.65 -24.80 15.91
CA SER A 118 21.34 -24.22 15.61
C SER A 118 21.52 -22.81 15.08
N GLY A 119 21.44 -22.67 13.78
CA GLY A 119 21.47 -21.35 13.10
C GLY A 119 20.18 -20.61 13.37
N LYS A 120 20.22 -19.58 14.22
CA LYS A 120 19.14 -18.60 14.32
C LYS A 120 19.44 -17.40 13.46
N GLU A 121 18.55 -17.10 12.52
CA GLU A 121 18.49 -15.76 11.93
C GLU A 121 18.26 -14.76 13.06
N PHE A 122 19.01 -13.68 13.06
CA PHE A 122 18.87 -12.63 14.07
C PHE A 122 18.21 -11.43 13.42
N TYR A 123 17.03 -11.13 13.90
CA TYR A 123 16.21 -10.08 13.37
C TYR A 123 16.33 -8.81 14.20
N ILE A 124 16.74 -7.72 13.59
CA ILE A 124 16.83 -6.41 14.22
C ILE A 124 15.75 -5.51 13.66
N ARG A 125 14.93 -4.98 14.53
CA ARG A 125 13.98 -3.94 14.26
C ARG A 125 14.33 -2.72 15.10
N SER A 126 14.55 -1.60 14.44
CA SER A 126 14.81 -0.32 15.10
C SER A 126 13.76 0.68 14.71
N ILE A 127 13.22 1.38 15.71
CA ILE A 127 12.28 2.48 15.51
C ILE A 127 13.07 3.77 15.65
N PHE A 128 12.90 4.69 14.71
CA PHE A 128 13.50 6.01 14.79
C PHE A 128 12.48 7.08 14.37
N GLU A 129 12.54 8.19 15.05
CA GLU A 129 11.71 9.35 14.77
C GLU A 129 12.41 10.25 13.76
N THR A 130 11.69 10.66 12.72
CA THR A 130 12.15 11.63 11.72
C THR A 130 11.14 12.75 11.60
N SER A 131 11.59 13.91 11.20
CA SER A 131 10.69 15.05 11.02
C SER A 131 9.71 14.88 9.85
N ASN A 132 9.98 13.96 8.93
CA ASN A 132 9.10 13.67 7.79
C ASN A 132 9.34 12.27 7.19
N ALA A 133 8.70 11.27 7.76
CA ALA A 133 8.80 9.89 7.31
C ALA A 133 8.34 9.69 5.85
N ALA A 134 7.40 10.49 5.34
CA ALA A 134 6.91 10.39 3.97
C ALA A 134 7.98 10.71 2.91
N ASN A 135 9.03 11.43 3.28
CA ASN A 135 10.13 11.79 2.36
C ASN A 135 11.34 10.85 2.48
N VAL A 136 11.23 9.77 3.23
CA VAL A 136 12.30 8.77 3.36
C VAL A 136 12.06 7.65 2.37
N THR A 137 13.05 7.37 1.54
CA THR A 137 13.00 6.27 0.57
C THR A 137 14.01 5.20 0.96
N LEU A 138 13.58 3.96 0.96
CA LEU A 138 14.45 2.81 1.08
C LEU A 138 15.07 2.51 -0.30
N LEU A 139 16.40 2.48 -0.36
CA LEU A 139 17.11 1.86 -1.47
C LEU A 139 17.28 0.38 -1.15
N ILE A 140 16.44 -0.43 -1.78
CA ILE A 140 16.49 -1.89 -1.65
C ILE A 140 17.40 -2.41 -2.77
N ASP A 141 18.36 -3.24 -2.42
CA ASP A 141 19.02 -4.11 -3.39
C ASP A 141 18.18 -5.39 -3.52
N ASP A 142 17.36 -5.46 -4.56
CA ASP A 142 16.42 -6.55 -4.80
C ASP A 142 17.09 -7.94 -4.89
N THR A 143 18.42 -7.99 -5.04
CA THR A 143 19.16 -9.24 -5.13
C THR A 143 19.46 -9.86 -3.77
N VAL A 144 19.35 -9.10 -2.68
CA VAL A 144 19.78 -9.50 -1.31
C VAL A 144 18.62 -9.56 -0.31
N VAL A 145 17.47 -8.99 -0.64
CA VAL A 145 16.36 -8.83 0.30
C VAL A 145 15.49 -10.08 0.37
N LYS A 146 15.31 -10.61 1.57
CA LYS A 146 14.28 -11.60 1.88
C LYS A 146 13.02 -10.88 2.33
N ALA A 147 11.93 -11.01 1.58
CA ALA A 147 10.65 -10.47 1.99
C ALA A 147 10.16 -11.16 3.27
N THR A 148 9.71 -10.39 4.25
CA THR A 148 9.07 -10.97 5.44
C THR A 148 7.70 -11.53 5.07
N ARG A 149 7.25 -12.58 5.78
CA ARG A 149 5.92 -13.16 5.55
C ARG A 149 4.80 -12.11 5.68
N ALA A 150 4.92 -11.20 6.62
CA ALA A 150 3.94 -10.12 6.83
C ALA A 150 3.86 -9.19 5.62
N TRP A 151 5.01 -8.79 5.08
CA TRP A 151 5.07 -7.95 3.88
C TRP A 151 4.46 -8.64 2.66
N VAL A 152 4.84 -9.91 2.43
CA VAL A 152 4.28 -10.71 1.30
C VAL A 152 2.77 -10.85 1.42
N MET A 153 2.26 -11.14 2.63
CA MET A 153 0.82 -11.29 2.85
C MET A 153 0.06 -9.97 2.67
N GLY A 154 0.63 -8.85 3.12
CA GLY A 154 0.05 -7.52 2.90
C GLY A 154 0.00 -7.16 1.41
N TYR A 155 1.13 -7.27 0.72
CA TYR A 155 1.21 -7.00 -0.72
C TYR A 155 0.23 -7.84 -1.55
N LEU A 156 0.16 -9.16 -1.25
CA LEU A 156 -0.77 -10.05 -1.94
C LEU A 156 -2.24 -9.72 -1.63
N ALA A 157 -2.55 -9.30 -0.40
CA ALA A 157 -3.92 -8.90 -0.05
C ALA A 157 -4.37 -7.66 -0.82
N ASP A 158 -3.51 -6.66 -0.93
CA ASP A 158 -3.79 -5.41 -1.67
C ASP A 158 -3.94 -5.68 -3.17
N GLU A 159 -3.04 -6.49 -3.77
CA GLU A 159 -3.09 -6.85 -5.19
C GLU A 159 -4.34 -7.68 -5.53
N LEU A 160 -4.71 -8.63 -4.66
CA LEU A 160 -5.93 -9.42 -4.82
C LEU A 160 -7.19 -8.56 -4.70
N ALA A 161 -7.21 -7.58 -3.79
CA ALA A 161 -8.33 -6.65 -3.65
C ALA A 161 -8.50 -5.77 -4.90
N SER A 162 -7.40 -5.25 -5.44
CA SER A 162 -7.39 -4.47 -6.68
C SER A 162 -7.89 -5.29 -7.87
N THR A 163 -7.32 -6.48 -8.08
CA THR A 163 -7.70 -7.39 -9.17
C THR A 163 -9.17 -7.79 -9.07
N ARG A 164 -9.66 -8.04 -7.86
CA ARG A 164 -11.08 -8.37 -7.63
C ARG A 164 -12.00 -7.22 -8.02
N ALA A 165 -11.65 -5.99 -7.64
CA ALA A 165 -12.44 -4.82 -8.00
C ALA A 165 -12.48 -4.60 -9.53
N GLU A 166 -11.36 -4.81 -10.23
CA GLU A 166 -11.31 -4.76 -11.69
C GLU A 166 -12.19 -5.82 -12.35
N ILE A 167 -12.14 -7.06 -11.87
CA ILE A 167 -12.98 -8.16 -12.36
C ILE A 167 -14.46 -7.86 -12.14
N GLU A 168 -14.84 -7.37 -10.96
CA GLU A 168 -16.21 -6.99 -10.65
C GLU A 168 -16.70 -5.86 -11.57
N ALA A 169 -15.87 -4.87 -11.86
CA ALA A 169 -16.17 -3.80 -12.80
C ALA A 169 -16.33 -4.32 -14.25
N MET A 170 -15.47 -5.22 -14.70
CA MET A 170 -15.59 -5.86 -16.02
C MET A 170 -16.84 -6.72 -16.13
N ILE A 171 -17.20 -7.48 -15.10
CA ILE A 171 -18.44 -8.27 -15.07
C ILE A 171 -19.66 -7.36 -15.14
N ALA A 172 -19.66 -6.26 -14.39
CA ALA A 172 -20.75 -5.29 -14.44
C ALA A 172 -20.92 -4.69 -15.85
N GLN A 173 -19.83 -4.37 -16.52
CA GLN A 173 -19.87 -3.87 -17.91
C GLN A 173 -20.32 -4.95 -18.92
N ALA A 174 -19.83 -6.17 -18.79
CA ALA A 174 -20.15 -7.27 -19.69
C ALA A 174 -21.61 -7.77 -19.54
N SER A 175 -22.18 -7.64 -18.34
CA SER A 175 -23.54 -8.08 -18.04
C SER A 175 -24.61 -7.02 -18.29
N ALA A 176 -24.24 -5.77 -18.54
CA ALA A 176 -25.16 -4.67 -18.76
C ALA A 176 -25.59 -4.63 -20.23
N LEU A 177 -26.85 -5.00 -20.50
CA LEU A 177 -27.45 -4.61 -21.77
C LEU A 177 -27.52 -3.07 -21.85
N PRO A 178 -27.24 -2.48 -23.03
CA PRO A 178 -27.36 -1.03 -23.19
C PRO A 178 -28.75 -0.55 -22.79
N VAL A 179 -28.81 0.58 -22.08
CA VAL A 179 -30.08 1.20 -21.70
C VAL A 179 -30.93 1.44 -22.97
N GLY A 180 -32.20 1.05 -22.90
CA GLY A 180 -33.12 1.11 -24.04
C GLY A 180 -33.13 -0.15 -24.92
N SER A 181 -32.32 -1.17 -24.60
CA SER A 181 -32.43 -2.46 -25.29
C SER A 181 -33.78 -3.12 -24.98
N MET A 182 -34.42 -3.66 -25.99
CA MET A 182 -35.67 -4.43 -25.87
C MET A 182 -35.35 -5.91 -25.91
N VAL A 183 -35.82 -6.66 -24.90
CA VAL A 183 -35.59 -8.11 -24.77
C VAL A 183 -36.91 -8.82 -24.58
N ALA A 184 -37.12 -9.89 -25.34
CA ALA A 184 -38.31 -10.74 -25.21
C ALA A 184 -38.13 -11.76 -24.07
N PHE A 185 -39.06 -11.78 -23.14
CA PHE A 185 -39.09 -12.77 -22.06
C PHE A 185 -40.23 -13.77 -22.29
N PRO A 186 -39.98 -15.09 -22.10
CA PRO A 186 -40.98 -16.13 -22.36
C PRO A 186 -42.06 -16.25 -21.26
N LYS A 187 -41.96 -15.41 -20.23
CA LYS A 187 -42.89 -15.38 -19.09
C LYS A 187 -43.41 -13.98 -18.85
N ALA A 188 -44.62 -13.86 -18.29
CA ALA A 188 -45.23 -12.57 -17.96
C ALA A 188 -44.55 -11.83 -16.78
N THR A 189 -43.57 -12.43 -16.13
CA THR A 189 -42.85 -11.79 -15.03
C THR A 189 -41.65 -11.03 -15.57
N VAL A 190 -41.63 -9.72 -15.36
CA VAL A 190 -40.49 -8.86 -15.74
C VAL A 190 -39.34 -9.06 -14.75
N PRO A 191 -38.14 -9.41 -15.23
CA PRO A 191 -36.98 -9.56 -14.37
C PRO A 191 -36.51 -8.21 -13.77
N PRO A 192 -35.78 -8.24 -12.63
CA PRO A 192 -35.16 -7.04 -12.07
C PRO A 192 -34.27 -6.34 -13.10
N GLY A 193 -34.32 -5.01 -13.15
CA GLY A 193 -33.56 -4.18 -14.12
C GLY A 193 -34.26 -3.96 -15.43
N PHE A 194 -35.47 -4.51 -15.67
CA PHE A 194 -36.27 -4.30 -16.85
C PHE A 194 -37.61 -3.65 -16.49
N LEU A 195 -38.18 -2.96 -17.46
CA LEU A 195 -39.53 -2.43 -17.42
C LEU A 195 -40.35 -3.06 -18.57
N GLU A 196 -41.66 -3.24 -18.33
CA GLU A 196 -42.59 -3.67 -19.39
C GLU A 196 -42.78 -2.53 -20.43
N VAL A 197 -42.81 -2.88 -21.68
CA VAL A 197 -43.03 -1.94 -22.79
C VAL A 197 -44.51 -1.79 -23.01
N ASP A 198 -45.18 -1.16 -22.03
CA ASP A 198 -46.65 -1.12 -21.89
C ASP A 198 -47.27 0.29 -22.01
N GLY A 199 -46.45 1.28 -22.42
CA GLY A 199 -46.89 2.65 -22.50
C GLY A 199 -47.05 3.37 -21.16
N SER A 200 -46.61 2.78 -20.05
CA SER A 200 -46.70 3.39 -18.72
C SER A 200 -45.85 4.66 -18.58
N VAL A 201 -46.27 5.52 -17.65
CA VAL A 201 -45.56 6.77 -17.33
C VAL A 201 -44.55 6.50 -16.24
N GLN A 202 -43.30 6.90 -16.46
CA GLN A 202 -42.18 6.71 -15.56
C GLN A 202 -41.61 8.05 -15.11
N SER A 203 -41.02 8.06 -13.89
CA SER A 203 -40.35 9.25 -13.34
C SER A 203 -38.94 9.40 -13.91
N ILE A 204 -38.61 10.60 -14.37
CA ILE A 204 -37.25 10.96 -14.84
C ILE A 204 -36.23 10.81 -13.68
N ALA A 205 -36.62 11.17 -12.46
CA ALA A 205 -35.74 11.06 -11.29
C ALA A 205 -35.40 9.59 -10.95
N THR A 206 -36.31 8.64 -11.24
CA THR A 206 -36.10 7.21 -10.99
C THR A 206 -35.29 6.56 -12.11
N TYR A 207 -35.48 6.97 -13.36
CA TYR A 207 -34.86 6.37 -14.54
C TYR A 207 -34.19 7.44 -15.44
N PRO A 208 -33.18 8.16 -14.94
CA PRO A 208 -32.57 9.27 -15.66
C PRO A 208 -31.90 8.82 -16.98
N ASP A 209 -31.21 7.68 -16.97
CA ASP A 209 -30.49 7.18 -18.16
C ASP A 209 -31.45 6.71 -19.24
N LEU A 210 -32.56 6.07 -18.83
CA LEU A 210 -33.60 5.67 -19.77
C LEU A 210 -34.31 6.88 -20.40
N TYR A 211 -34.53 7.93 -19.60
CA TYR A 211 -35.03 9.20 -20.14
C TYR A 211 -34.04 9.87 -21.08
N ALA A 212 -32.76 9.86 -20.77
CA ALA A 212 -31.73 10.38 -21.66
C ALA A 212 -31.72 9.68 -23.02
N PHE A 213 -32.05 8.40 -23.07
CA PHE A 213 -32.14 7.60 -24.27
C PHE A 213 -33.47 7.82 -25.04
N LEU A 214 -34.62 7.74 -24.35
CA LEU A 214 -35.95 7.81 -24.99
C LEU A 214 -36.46 9.26 -25.21
N GLY A 215 -36.05 10.16 -24.34
CA GLY A 215 -36.56 11.54 -24.32
C GLY A 215 -38.08 11.59 -24.13
N THR A 216 -38.71 12.44 -24.93
CA THR A 216 -40.16 12.62 -24.95
C THR A 216 -40.82 11.94 -26.16
N THR A 217 -40.10 11.05 -26.86
CA THR A 217 -40.53 10.47 -28.16
C THR A 217 -41.89 9.78 -28.08
N PHE A 218 -42.21 9.16 -26.96
CA PHE A 218 -43.47 8.44 -26.77
C PHE A 218 -44.48 9.19 -25.90
N ASN A 219 -44.22 10.43 -25.56
CA ASN A 219 -45.13 11.23 -24.75
C ASN A 219 -46.39 11.61 -25.54
N THR A 220 -47.54 11.58 -24.87
CA THR A 220 -48.84 11.94 -25.43
C THR A 220 -49.41 13.28 -24.93
N GLY A 221 -48.65 13.95 -24.00
CA GLY A 221 -49.01 15.25 -23.41
C GLY A 221 -49.73 15.18 -22.07
N GLY A 222 -49.92 13.96 -21.51
CA GLY A 222 -50.58 13.77 -20.22
C GLY A 222 -49.68 13.27 -19.10
N GLU A 223 -48.34 13.23 -19.29
CA GLU A 223 -47.39 12.59 -18.39
C GLU A 223 -47.11 13.39 -17.15
N GLY A 224 -47.35 14.70 -17.15
CA GLY A 224 -47.00 15.63 -16.06
C GLY A 224 -45.51 16.00 -16.05
N ALA A 225 -45.18 17.06 -15.33
CA ALA A 225 -43.80 17.50 -15.20
C ALA A 225 -42.92 16.47 -14.48
N GLY A 226 -41.70 16.25 -14.99
CA GLY A 226 -40.75 15.29 -14.42
C GLY A 226 -40.99 13.82 -14.76
N ASN A 227 -41.87 13.55 -15.71
CA ASN A 227 -42.18 12.20 -16.18
C ASN A 227 -42.02 12.05 -17.69
N PHE A 228 -41.90 10.81 -18.12
CA PHE A 228 -41.84 10.42 -19.53
C PHE A 228 -42.61 9.11 -19.72
N ARG A 229 -43.00 8.82 -20.97
CA ARG A 229 -43.77 7.64 -21.33
C ARG A 229 -42.89 6.59 -22.00
N LEU A 230 -43.08 5.32 -21.62
CA LEU A 230 -42.48 4.17 -22.32
C LEU A 230 -43.19 3.94 -23.66
N PRO A 231 -42.52 3.30 -24.62
CA PRO A 231 -43.22 2.80 -25.81
C PRO A 231 -44.31 1.81 -25.45
N GLU A 232 -45.37 1.74 -26.24
CA GLU A 232 -46.43 0.74 -26.14
C GLU A 232 -46.19 -0.31 -27.25
N SER A 233 -45.92 -1.54 -26.89
CA SER A 233 -45.66 -2.63 -27.84
C SER A 233 -46.57 -3.84 -27.68
N ARG A 234 -47.54 -3.78 -26.76
CA ARG A 234 -48.48 -4.88 -26.55
C ARG A 234 -49.36 -5.10 -27.77
N GLY A 235 -49.35 -6.31 -28.29
CA GLY A 235 -50.09 -6.63 -29.53
C GLY A 235 -49.42 -6.27 -30.81
N GLU A 236 -48.21 -5.68 -30.77
CA GLU A 236 -47.46 -5.27 -31.91
C GLU A 236 -46.30 -6.22 -32.23
N PHE A 237 -45.91 -6.30 -33.49
CA PHE A 237 -44.68 -7.03 -33.89
C PHE A 237 -43.49 -6.09 -33.90
N LEU A 238 -42.45 -6.47 -33.17
CA LEU A 238 -41.15 -5.77 -33.22
C LEU A 238 -40.49 -6.04 -34.57
N ARG A 239 -40.19 -5.00 -35.35
CA ARG A 239 -39.36 -5.11 -36.52
C ARG A 239 -38.30 -4.02 -36.55
N GLY A 240 -37.21 -4.32 -37.25
CA GLY A 240 -36.10 -3.36 -37.36
C GLY A 240 -36.51 -2.10 -38.10
N TRP A 241 -35.77 -1.03 -37.84
CA TRP A 241 -35.88 0.22 -38.56
C TRP A 241 -35.49 -0.01 -40.04
N ASP A 242 -36.37 0.35 -40.96
CA ASP A 242 -36.08 0.38 -42.39
C ASP A 242 -35.51 1.77 -42.73
N HIS A 243 -34.26 1.79 -43.11
CA HIS A 243 -33.60 3.03 -43.50
C HIS A 243 -33.91 3.52 -44.92
N GLY A 244 -34.88 2.92 -45.61
CA GLY A 244 -35.36 3.31 -46.94
C GLY A 244 -34.63 2.61 -48.05
#